data_29d4b475442fc72f4be081529b0a3969
#
_entry.id   29d4b475442fc72f4be081529b0a3969
#
_cell.length_a   1.000
_cell.length_b   1.000
_cell.length_c   1.000
_cell.angle_alpha   90.00
_cell.angle_beta   90.00
_cell.angle_gamma   90.00
#
_symmetry.space_group_name_H-M   'P 1'
#
loop_
_entity.id
_entity.type
_entity.pdbx_description
1 polymer ?
#
loop_
_entity_poly.entity_id
_entity_poly.type
_entity_poly.pdbx_seq_one_letter_code
_entity_poly.pdbx_strand_id
1 'polypeptide(L)'
;MIGKWPGLGFLSSKFTLTSVYESGFTRPDNRFIPVASDDLIEYMASDSKTFGDDSSDIREVAKWFIRILEQEKSAFERLITKSYARINPDRETIDILNSEPPVDADFEELNSRVQHMLEKANFEQLSDDQVRTAVEAGNTRGMKVKLDEESLDEMAIWVRGSSTAPYNRRTLSHPIKGETSTIAIFNRLAVITRPAGESNVQLRLFKDIPIRNVEALLPNANVRMGLKDAVMMVGGGAGAVWTVVTKVLAVGLVAVTQFLWVIALPLAGLFWKVFSGYRRAIRDRDSNRAKHLYFQSLGANRSAIHRIAFMICEEEIKEAVLLYTFCLDVENDGRSTTESDIKSEIEKYLKDLTSIDVDFDITDAIETLTRMNLWKDRLELRVFGITPASSKLEAHCQAGLSRDYHAGLLGIAD
;
A
#
# COMPACT_ATOMS: atom_id res chain seq x y z
N MET A 1 -4.85 -34.52 -10.62
CA MET A 1 -6.11 -33.73 -10.66
C MET A 1 -5.89 -32.48 -9.82
N ILE A 2 -5.41 -31.44 -10.48
CA ILE A 2 -5.15 -30.13 -9.82
C ILE A 2 -6.38 -29.29 -10.10
N GLY A 3 -7.10 -28.95 -9.04
CA GLY A 3 -8.34 -28.20 -9.11
C GLY A 3 -8.10 -26.78 -9.65
N LYS A 4 -8.76 -26.45 -10.75
CA LYS A 4 -8.85 -25.09 -11.28
C LYS A 4 -9.45 -24.18 -10.22
N TRP A 5 -8.74 -23.13 -9.87
CA TRP A 5 -9.28 -22.02 -9.11
C TRP A 5 -10.26 -21.22 -9.98
N PRO A 6 -11.54 -21.13 -9.65
CA PRO A 6 -12.46 -20.27 -10.37
C PRO A 6 -12.38 -18.87 -9.77
N GLY A 7 -11.85 -17.90 -10.49
CA GLY A 7 -12.02 -16.55 -10.00
C GLY A 7 -11.29 -15.39 -10.63
N LEU A 8 -10.45 -15.56 -11.64
CA LEU A 8 -9.79 -14.41 -12.30
C LEU A 8 -10.51 -13.89 -13.56
N GLY A 9 -11.62 -14.50 -13.95
CA GLY A 9 -12.34 -14.19 -15.19
C GLY A 9 -13.44 -13.15 -15.13
N PHE A 10 -13.60 -12.36 -14.05
CA PHE A 10 -14.83 -11.54 -13.88
C PHE A 10 -14.62 -10.05 -13.56
N LEU A 11 -13.49 -9.44 -13.85
CA LEU A 11 -13.30 -8.01 -13.59
C LEU A 11 -13.10 -7.16 -14.85
N SER A 12 -13.50 -7.65 -16.02
CA SER A 12 -13.59 -6.82 -17.23
C SER A 12 -14.97 -6.17 -17.38
N SER A 13 -15.49 -5.51 -16.38
CA SER A 13 -16.55 -4.53 -16.56
C SER A 13 -15.94 -3.15 -16.31
N LYS A 14 -16.04 -2.29 -17.33
CA LYS A 14 -15.75 -0.85 -17.30
C LYS A 14 -16.54 -0.15 -16.17
N PHE A 15 -16.20 -0.40 -14.93
CA PHE A 15 -16.63 0.45 -13.83
C PHE A 15 -15.61 1.57 -13.68
N THR A 16 -15.95 2.71 -14.22
CA THR A 16 -15.25 3.96 -14.01
C THR A 16 -15.19 4.22 -12.51
N LEU A 17 -14.00 4.14 -11.92
CA LEU A 17 -13.68 4.55 -10.55
C LEU A 17 -13.90 6.06 -10.32
N THR A 18 -14.49 6.75 -11.27
CA THR A 18 -14.69 8.18 -11.35
C THR A 18 -15.37 8.75 -10.11
N SER A 19 -16.28 8.03 -9.48
CA SER A 19 -17.06 8.59 -8.37
C SER A 19 -16.30 8.75 -7.05
N VAL A 20 -15.24 7.97 -6.82
CA VAL A 20 -14.43 8.07 -5.58
C VAL A 20 -13.31 9.10 -5.75
N TYR A 21 -12.85 9.28 -6.98
CA TYR A 21 -11.79 10.22 -7.34
C TYR A 21 -12.31 11.60 -7.77
N GLU A 22 -13.61 11.78 -7.99
CA GLU A 22 -14.25 13.08 -8.23
C GLU A 22 -14.07 14.08 -7.08
N SER A 23 -13.61 13.64 -5.92
CA SER A 23 -13.29 14.48 -4.75
C SER A 23 -11.87 15.05 -4.72
N GLY A 24 -11.13 15.01 -5.82
CA GLY A 24 -9.75 15.54 -5.91
C GLY A 24 -8.64 14.58 -5.50
N PHE A 25 -8.97 13.32 -5.22
CA PHE A 25 -7.99 12.27 -4.95
C PHE A 25 -7.44 11.71 -6.26
N THR A 26 -6.12 11.80 -6.47
CA THR A 26 -5.46 11.22 -7.65
C THR A 26 -5.20 9.73 -7.41
N ARG A 27 -5.58 8.89 -8.37
CA ARG A 27 -5.30 7.46 -8.31
C ARG A 27 -3.80 7.23 -8.48
N PRO A 28 -3.14 6.47 -7.58
CA PRO A 28 -1.76 6.04 -7.79
C PRO A 28 -1.63 5.19 -9.06
N ASP A 29 -0.58 5.41 -9.83
CA ASP A 29 -0.31 4.61 -11.02
C ASP A 29 0.04 3.17 -10.63
N ASN A 30 -0.27 2.22 -11.50
CA ASN A 30 0.10 0.81 -11.30
C ASN A 30 1.51 0.58 -11.85
N ARG A 31 2.53 0.93 -11.09
CA ARG A 31 3.93 0.75 -11.47
C ARG A 31 4.50 -0.63 -11.14
N PHE A 32 3.72 -1.50 -10.52
CA PHE A 32 4.18 -2.85 -10.20
C PHE A 32 3.61 -3.89 -11.18
N ILE A 33 4.40 -4.92 -11.45
CA ILE A 33 4.03 -6.02 -12.33
C ILE A 33 3.27 -7.07 -11.50
N PRO A 34 1.95 -7.30 -11.73
CA PRO A 34 1.11 -8.13 -10.86
C PRO A 34 1.23 -9.65 -11.15
N VAL A 35 2.44 -10.09 -11.46
CA VAL A 35 2.78 -11.50 -11.72
C VAL A 35 3.98 -11.85 -10.84
N ALA A 36 4.08 -13.08 -10.34
CA ALA A 36 5.27 -13.55 -9.65
C ALA A 36 6.44 -13.69 -10.64
N SER A 37 7.66 -13.40 -10.18
CA SER A 37 8.86 -13.46 -11.04
C SER A 37 9.05 -14.82 -11.70
N ASP A 38 8.88 -15.91 -10.94
CA ASP A 38 9.00 -17.27 -11.45
C ASP A 38 7.97 -17.59 -12.52
N ASP A 39 6.69 -17.20 -12.32
CA ASP A 39 5.62 -17.42 -13.27
C ASP A 39 5.85 -16.62 -14.57
N LEU A 40 6.34 -15.39 -14.44
CA LEU A 40 6.67 -14.54 -15.59
C LEU A 40 7.81 -15.14 -16.42
N ILE A 41 8.89 -15.58 -15.77
CA ILE A 41 10.05 -16.20 -16.42
C ILE A 41 9.63 -17.47 -17.16
N GLU A 42 8.84 -18.34 -16.50
CA GLU A 42 8.36 -19.57 -17.14
C GLU A 42 7.43 -19.29 -18.32
N TYR A 43 6.58 -18.29 -18.22
CA TYR A 43 5.71 -17.87 -19.31
C TYR A 43 6.52 -17.35 -20.50
N MET A 44 7.47 -16.42 -20.28
CA MET A 44 8.35 -15.89 -21.32
C MET A 44 9.19 -16.99 -21.96
N ALA A 45 9.74 -17.89 -21.17
CA ALA A 45 10.53 -19.02 -21.66
C ALA A 45 9.72 -20.05 -22.46
N SER A 46 8.41 -20.04 -22.35
CA SER A 46 7.49 -20.89 -23.11
C SER A 46 6.90 -20.21 -24.35
N ASP A 47 7.08 -18.89 -24.47
CA ASP A 47 6.50 -18.08 -25.54
C ASP A 47 7.45 -17.97 -26.75
N SER A 48 7.63 -19.06 -27.45
CA SER A 48 8.44 -19.12 -28.69
C SER A 48 7.85 -18.27 -29.84
N LYS A 49 6.60 -17.84 -29.75
CA LYS A 49 5.99 -16.97 -30.75
C LYS A 49 6.51 -15.55 -30.67
N THR A 50 6.73 -15.05 -29.44
CA THR A 50 7.22 -13.69 -29.20
C THR A 50 8.74 -13.65 -29.21
N PHE A 51 9.42 -14.63 -28.59
CA PHE A 51 10.87 -14.59 -28.34
C PHE A 51 11.67 -15.62 -29.16
N GLY A 52 11.05 -16.31 -30.12
CA GLY A 52 11.72 -17.26 -31.00
C GLY A 52 12.18 -18.57 -30.33
N ASP A 53 13.09 -19.27 -31.00
CA ASP A 53 13.56 -20.59 -30.55
C ASP A 53 14.45 -20.53 -29.31
N ASP A 54 15.10 -19.39 -29.06
CA ASP A 54 15.97 -19.15 -27.89
C ASP A 54 15.19 -18.82 -26.60
N SER A 55 13.87 -18.80 -26.68
CA SER A 55 13.01 -18.45 -25.50
C SER A 55 13.29 -19.34 -24.29
N SER A 56 13.57 -20.62 -24.49
CA SER A 56 13.89 -21.56 -23.40
C SER A 56 15.13 -21.18 -22.60
N ASP A 57 16.08 -20.49 -23.23
CA ASP A 57 17.38 -20.13 -22.65
C ASP A 57 17.29 -18.88 -21.79
N ILE A 58 16.16 -18.14 -21.83
CA ILE A 58 15.84 -17.04 -20.92
C ILE A 58 15.98 -17.50 -19.45
N ARG A 59 15.61 -18.74 -19.15
CA ARG A 59 15.74 -19.33 -17.79
C ARG A 59 17.17 -19.31 -17.27
N GLU A 60 18.15 -19.49 -18.14
CA GLU A 60 19.55 -19.52 -17.75
C GLU A 60 20.01 -18.12 -17.27
N VAL A 61 19.66 -17.07 -18.01
CA VAL A 61 20.00 -15.70 -17.65
C VAL A 61 19.19 -15.26 -16.43
N ALA A 62 17.90 -15.55 -16.39
CA ALA A 62 17.01 -15.20 -15.27
C ALA A 62 17.49 -15.81 -13.94
N LYS A 63 18.03 -17.03 -13.94
CA LYS A 63 18.63 -17.67 -12.78
C LYS A 63 19.76 -16.83 -12.16
N TRP A 64 20.57 -16.20 -13.02
CA TRP A 64 21.64 -15.33 -12.54
C TRP A 64 21.11 -13.99 -12.01
N PHE A 65 20.11 -13.39 -12.67
CA PHE A 65 19.42 -12.21 -12.14
C PHE A 65 18.85 -12.46 -10.75
N ILE A 66 18.09 -13.55 -10.57
CA ILE A 66 17.55 -13.94 -9.27
C ILE A 66 18.67 -14.02 -8.22
N ARG A 67 19.74 -14.75 -8.52
CA ARG A 67 20.82 -14.99 -7.57
C ARG A 67 21.53 -13.70 -7.14
N ILE A 68 21.81 -12.80 -8.09
CA ILE A 68 22.49 -11.54 -7.81
C ILE A 68 21.57 -10.64 -7.00
N LEU A 69 20.32 -10.44 -7.43
CA LEU A 69 19.39 -9.54 -6.76
C LEU A 69 18.97 -10.02 -5.37
N GLU A 70 18.93 -11.34 -5.14
CA GLU A 70 18.74 -11.88 -3.78
C GLU A 70 19.93 -11.62 -2.87
N GLN A 71 21.17 -11.65 -3.38
CA GLN A 71 22.35 -11.27 -2.62
C GLN A 71 22.33 -9.77 -2.27
N GLU A 72 21.99 -8.93 -3.23
CA GLU A 72 21.82 -7.48 -3.06
C GLU A 72 20.75 -7.16 -2.01
N LYS A 73 19.59 -7.78 -2.12
CA LYS A 73 18.52 -7.67 -1.12
C LYS A 73 19.01 -7.99 0.28
N SER A 74 19.73 -9.09 0.44
CA SER A 74 20.24 -9.52 1.76
C SER A 74 21.24 -8.55 2.37
N ALA A 75 22.04 -7.90 1.55
CA ALA A 75 22.97 -6.87 1.97
C ALA A 75 22.24 -5.57 2.36
N PHE A 76 21.29 -5.16 1.55
CA PHE A 76 20.44 -4.00 1.77
C PHE A 76 19.61 -4.13 3.08
N GLU A 77 18.97 -5.27 3.29
CA GLU A 77 18.25 -5.56 4.52
C GLU A 77 19.12 -5.41 5.78
N ARG A 78 20.37 -5.90 5.72
CA ARG A 78 21.31 -5.77 6.83
C ARG A 78 21.64 -4.32 7.15
N LEU A 79 21.84 -3.50 6.12
CA LEU A 79 22.16 -2.08 6.28
C LEU A 79 21.00 -1.30 6.90
N ILE A 80 19.80 -1.43 6.34
CA ILE A 80 18.62 -0.75 6.90
C ILE A 80 18.31 -1.25 8.31
N THR A 81 18.37 -2.56 8.54
CA THR A 81 18.12 -3.10 9.89
C THR A 81 19.11 -2.53 10.90
N LYS A 82 20.37 -2.31 10.51
CA LYS A 82 21.39 -1.69 11.38
C LYS A 82 21.03 -0.24 11.71
N SER A 83 20.64 0.57 10.73
CA SER A 83 20.20 1.97 10.96
C SER A 83 18.95 2.04 11.80
N TYR A 84 18.00 1.14 11.57
CA TYR A 84 16.73 1.08 12.30
C TYR A 84 16.88 0.57 13.73
N ALA A 85 17.94 -0.18 14.05
CA ALA A 85 18.10 -0.86 15.34
C ALA A 85 17.99 0.08 16.55
N ARG A 86 18.45 1.34 16.43
CA ARG A 86 18.47 2.30 17.54
C ARG A 86 17.08 2.90 17.83
N ILE A 87 16.24 3.06 16.81
CA ILE A 87 14.93 3.74 16.86
C ILE A 87 13.77 2.76 16.67
N ASN A 88 14.05 1.46 16.69
CA ASN A 88 13.03 0.41 16.58
C ASN A 88 12.29 0.27 17.92
N PRO A 89 10.95 0.47 17.95
CA PRO A 89 10.15 0.29 19.17
C PRO A 89 10.17 -1.15 19.71
N ASP A 90 10.40 -2.14 18.83
CA ASP A 90 10.43 -3.58 19.21
C ASP A 90 11.85 -4.05 19.60
N ARG A 91 12.72 -3.14 19.96
CA ARG A 91 14.12 -3.47 20.28
C ARG A 91 14.22 -4.27 21.57
N GLU A 92 14.76 -5.48 21.49
CA GLU A 92 15.05 -6.36 22.63
C GLU A 92 16.53 -6.30 23.09
N THR A 93 17.39 -5.69 22.27
CA THR A 93 18.85 -5.66 22.50
C THR A 93 19.30 -4.35 23.08
N ILE A 94 20.33 -4.40 23.96
CA ILE A 94 21.02 -3.23 24.50
C ILE A 94 22.16 -2.87 23.55
N ASP A 95 22.34 -1.59 23.27
CA ASP A 95 23.47 -1.09 22.49
C ASP A 95 24.68 -0.88 23.43
N ILE A 96 25.70 -1.71 23.26
CA ILE A 96 26.90 -1.65 24.11
C ILE A 96 27.86 -0.56 23.63
N LEU A 97 27.81 -0.21 22.34
CA LEU A 97 28.76 0.73 21.73
C LEU A 97 28.24 2.17 21.76
N ASN A 98 26.94 2.35 21.69
CA ASN A 98 26.26 3.66 21.68
C ASN A 98 25.28 3.74 22.85
N SER A 99 25.75 4.28 23.98
CA SER A 99 24.92 4.46 25.17
C SER A 99 24.06 5.74 25.14
N GLU A 100 24.28 6.62 24.17
CA GLU A 100 23.50 7.84 24.01
C GLU A 100 22.12 7.57 23.38
N PRO A 101 21.07 8.32 23.76
CA PRO A 101 19.77 8.19 23.14
C PRO A 101 19.83 8.52 21.64
N PRO A 102 18.92 7.96 20.79
CA PRO A 102 18.82 8.34 19.40
C PRO A 102 18.59 9.85 19.25
N VAL A 103 19.25 10.44 18.25
CA VAL A 103 19.12 11.86 17.89
C VAL A 103 18.30 12.02 16.61
N ASP A 104 17.87 13.26 16.30
CA ASP A 104 17.08 13.52 15.09
C ASP A 104 17.80 13.10 13.80
N ALA A 105 19.13 13.18 13.76
CA ALA A 105 19.93 12.69 12.63
C ALA A 105 19.74 11.19 12.35
N ASP A 106 19.55 10.36 13.38
CA ASP A 106 19.28 8.92 13.19
C ASP A 106 17.92 8.70 12.50
N PHE A 107 16.96 9.57 12.82
CA PHE A 107 15.65 9.54 12.19
C PHE A 107 15.70 10.00 10.72
N GLU A 108 16.36 11.12 10.44
CA GLU A 108 16.50 11.64 9.07
C GLU A 108 17.20 10.62 8.16
N GLU A 109 18.28 9.98 8.66
CA GLU A 109 18.96 8.93 7.93
C GLU A 109 18.05 7.73 7.63
N LEU A 110 17.31 7.26 8.63
CA LEU A 110 16.34 6.18 8.42
C LEU A 110 15.25 6.59 7.44
N ASN A 111 14.67 7.78 7.63
CA ASN A 111 13.57 8.26 6.80
C ASN A 111 13.98 8.33 5.33
N SER A 112 15.15 8.90 5.02
CA SER A 112 15.72 8.94 3.67
C SER A 112 15.89 7.52 3.08
N ARG A 113 16.43 6.58 3.85
CA ARG A 113 16.62 5.19 3.41
C ARG A 113 15.30 4.45 3.19
N VAL A 114 14.31 4.68 4.07
CA VAL A 114 12.98 4.06 3.93
C VAL A 114 12.22 4.66 2.76
N GLN A 115 12.33 5.97 2.52
CA GLN A 115 11.75 6.61 1.34
C GLN A 115 12.33 6.00 0.07
N HIS A 116 13.65 5.96 -0.06
CA HIS A 116 14.32 5.34 -1.21
C HIS A 116 13.89 3.86 -1.40
N MET A 117 13.78 3.11 -0.30
CA MET A 117 13.29 1.73 -0.33
C MET A 117 11.85 1.63 -0.84
N LEU A 118 10.97 2.54 -0.43
CA LEU A 118 9.58 2.54 -0.85
C LEU A 118 9.45 2.95 -2.33
N GLU A 119 10.22 3.93 -2.79
CA GLU A 119 10.29 4.33 -4.20
C GLU A 119 10.76 3.17 -5.09
N LYS A 120 11.82 2.47 -4.70
CA LYS A 120 12.31 1.27 -5.39
C LYS A 120 11.31 0.11 -5.39
N ALA A 121 10.43 0.04 -4.39
CA ALA A 121 9.32 -0.93 -4.35
C ALA A 121 8.08 -0.43 -5.09
N ASN A 122 8.18 0.62 -5.90
CA ASN A 122 7.09 1.24 -6.66
C ASN A 122 5.92 1.75 -5.77
N PHE A 123 6.25 2.25 -4.56
CA PHE A 123 5.30 2.99 -3.75
C PHE A 123 5.37 4.47 -4.07
N GLU A 124 4.24 5.14 -3.99
CA GLU A 124 4.08 6.58 -4.12
C GLU A 124 3.65 7.18 -2.79
N GLN A 125 4.29 8.28 -2.41
CA GLN A 125 3.90 9.02 -1.22
C GLN A 125 2.62 9.81 -1.48
N LEU A 126 1.65 9.67 -0.60
CA LEU A 126 0.45 10.52 -0.62
C LEU A 126 0.80 11.92 -0.11
N SER A 127 0.36 12.94 -0.84
CA SER A 127 0.46 14.33 -0.38
C SER A 127 -0.47 14.56 0.83
N ASP A 128 -0.20 15.61 1.61
CA ASP A 128 -1.03 15.95 2.79
C ASP A 128 -2.49 16.18 2.41
N ASP A 129 -2.78 16.74 1.24
CA ASP A 129 -4.14 16.95 0.75
C ASP A 129 -4.82 15.61 0.39
N GLN A 130 -4.08 14.66 -0.18
CA GLN A 130 -4.59 13.32 -0.46
C GLN A 130 -4.84 12.54 0.83
N VAL A 131 -3.94 12.64 1.81
CA VAL A 131 -4.13 12.03 3.14
C VAL A 131 -5.37 12.62 3.81
N ARG A 132 -5.53 13.94 3.79
CA ARG A 132 -6.70 14.62 4.33
C ARG A 132 -7.99 14.18 3.64
N THR A 133 -7.99 14.09 2.32
CA THR A 133 -9.12 13.59 1.52
C THR A 133 -9.46 12.14 1.87
N ALA A 134 -8.46 11.27 2.03
CA ALA A 134 -8.67 9.87 2.42
C ALA A 134 -9.26 9.75 3.84
N VAL A 135 -8.78 10.58 4.78
CA VAL A 135 -9.34 10.65 6.14
C VAL A 135 -10.78 11.18 6.13
N GLU A 136 -11.07 12.21 5.34
CA GLU A 136 -12.43 12.75 5.20
C GLU A 136 -13.39 11.75 4.54
N ALA A 137 -12.92 10.91 3.62
CA ALA A 137 -13.70 9.84 3.01
C ALA A 137 -14.18 8.80 4.05
N GLY A 138 -13.47 8.66 5.19
CA GLY A 138 -13.87 7.88 6.36
C GLY A 138 -15.03 8.48 7.15
N ASN A 139 -15.35 9.78 6.94
CA ASN A 139 -16.45 10.44 7.59
C ASN A 139 -17.80 9.82 7.16
N THR A 140 -18.44 9.09 8.02
CA THR A 140 -19.74 8.47 7.74
C THR A 140 -20.80 8.97 8.72
N ARG A 141 -21.93 9.45 8.19
CA ARG A 141 -23.16 9.75 8.94
C ARG A 141 -22.94 10.53 10.24
N GLY A 142 -22.23 11.69 10.16
CA GLY A 142 -22.08 12.57 11.31
C GLY A 142 -20.94 12.23 12.26
N MET A 143 -20.16 11.19 12.00
CA MET A 143 -18.88 10.97 12.66
C MET A 143 -17.80 11.70 11.87
N LYS A 144 -17.16 12.69 12.49
CA LYS A 144 -16.00 13.39 11.96
C LYS A 144 -14.74 12.81 12.61
N VAL A 145 -13.82 12.37 11.78
CA VAL A 145 -12.50 12.00 12.24
C VAL A 145 -11.62 13.22 12.19
N LYS A 146 -10.98 13.52 13.30
CA LYS A 146 -9.89 14.49 13.36
C LYS A 146 -8.61 13.72 13.65
N LEU A 147 -7.62 13.93 12.80
CA LEU A 147 -6.23 13.62 13.13
C LEU A 147 -5.81 14.58 14.25
N ASP A 148 -5.19 14.04 15.27
CA ASP A 148 -4.52 14.82 16.29
C ASP A 148 -3.08 15.05 15.81
N GLU A 149 -2.92 16.11 14.99
CA GLU A 149 -1.63 16.48 14.40
C GLU A 149 -0.59 16.82 15.46
N GLU A 150 -1.02 17.30 16.65
CA GLU A 150 -0.14 17.64 17.77
C GLU A 150 0.48 16.39 18.43
N SER A 151 -0.07 15.22 18.21
CA SER A 151 0.40 13.95 18.80
C SER A 151 1.45 13.23 17.99
N LEU A 152 1.78 13.73 16.80
CA LEU A 152 2.74 13.14 15.87
C LEU A 152 3.76 14.19 15.46
N ASP A 153 5.04 13.89 15.61
CA ASP A 153 6.11 14.73 15.05
C ASP A 153 6.19 14.55 13.54
N GLU A 154 6.00 13.30 13.07
CA GLU A 154 6.03 13.00 11.64
C GLU A 154 5.05 11.85 11.27
N MET A 155 4.49 11.97 10.08
CA MET A 155 3.65 10.95 9.48
C MET A 155 3.83 10.96 7.96
N ALA A 156 4.09 9.79 7.38
CA ALA A 156 4.09 9.59 5.94
C ALA A 156 3.28 8.35 5.56
N ILE A 157 2.47 8.47 4.52
CA ILE A 157 1.66 7.38 3.98
C ILE A 157 2.10 7.12 2.54
N TRP A 158 2.44 5.89 2.25
CA TRP A 158 2.87 5.42 0.95
C TRP A 158 1.92 4.35 0.43
N VAL A 159 1.60 4.38 -0.85
CA VAL A 159 0.66 3.45 -1.48
C VAL A 159 1.27 2.82 -2.72
N ARG A 160 0.93 1.56 -2.99
CA ARG A 160 1.32 0.85 -4.20
C ARG A 160 0.12 0.14 -4.80
N GLY A 161 -0.27 0.57 -6.00
CA GLY A 161 -1.40 0.03 -6.74
C GLY A 161 -2.75 0.25 -6.08
N SER A 162 -3.77 0.33 -6.90
CA SER A 162 -5.15 0.45 -6.46
C SER A 162 -6.05 -0.45 -7.27
N SER A 163 -7.07 -0.99 -6.62
CA SER A 163 -8.06 -1.86 -7.25
C SER A 163 -9.44 -1.65 -6.64
N THR A 164 -10.41 -2.42 -7.09
CA THR A 164 -11.76 -2.40 -6.52
C THR A 164 -12.09 -3.74 -5.89
N ALA A 165 -12.73 -3.70 -4.72
CA ALA A 165 -13.20 -4.90 -4.05
C ALA A 165 -14.72 -4.88 -3.89
N PRO A 166 -15.41 -6.02 -3.98
CA PRO A 166 -16.83 -6.12 -3.68
C PRO A 166 -17.07 -5.87 -2.19
N TYR A 167 -18.02 -5.02 -1.89
CA TYR A 167 -18.43 -4.69 -0.54
C TYR A 167 -19.93 -4.89 -0.37
N ASN A 168 -20.29 -5.71 0.60
CA ASN A 168 -21.70 -5.95 0.91
C ASN A 168 -22.15 -5.03 2.04
N ARG A 169 -23.05 -4.08 1.73
CA ARG A 169 -23.62 -3.12 2.67
C ARG A 169 -25.06 -3.48 2.97
N ARG A 170 -25.37 -3.73 4.24
CA ARG A 170 -26.76 -3.85 4.68
C ARG A 170 -27.39 -2.48 4.73
N THR A 171 -28.42 -2.27 3.92
CA THR A 171 -29.24 -1.05 3.87
C THR A 171 -30.61 -1.32 4.49
N LEU A 172 -31.35 -0.25 4.82
CA LEU A 172 -32.72 -0.39 5.31
C LEU A 172 -33.63 -1.06 4.27
N SER A 173 -33.31 -0.90 2.99
CA SER A 173 -34.03 -1.54 1.88
C SER A 173 -33.72 -3.02 1.73
N HIS A 174 -32.49 -3.44 2.10
CA HIS A 174 -32.01 -4.82 1.97
C HIS A 174 -31.33 -5.27 3.28
N PRO A 175 -32.10 -5.49 4.36
CA PRO A 175 -31.52 -5.73 5.69
C PRO A 175 -30.90 -7.12 5.85
N ILE A 176 -31.34 -8.09 5.06
CA ILE A 176 -30.90 -9.51 5.18
C ILE A 176 -29.79 -9.81 4.17
N LYS A 177 -30.05 -9.56 2.89
CA LYS A 177 -29.09 -9.90 1.82
C LYS A 177 -28.00 -8.85 1.62
N GLY A 178 -28.24 -7.59 2.03
CA GLY A 178 -27.35 -6.47 1.75
C GLY A 178 -27.39 -6.07 0.27
N GLU A 179 -26.76 -4.97 -0.03
CA GLU A 179 -26.53 -4.46 -1.39
C GLU A 179 -25.02 -4.58 -1.68
N THR A 180 -24.66 -5.24 -2.78
CA THR A 180 -23.28 -5.36 -3.19
C THR A 180 -22.88 -4.11 -3.95
N SER A 181 -21.93 -3.36 -3.40
CA SER A 181 -21.29 -2.23 -4.05
C SER A 181 -19.79 -2.50 -4.20
N THR A 182 -19.12 -1.77 -5.07
CA THR A 182 -17.67 -1.80 -5.20
C THR A 182 -17.07 -0.67 -4.40
N ILE A 183 -15.94 -0.94 -3.75
CA ILE A 183 -15.15 0.09 -3.05
C ILE A 183 -13.73 0.09 -3.60
N ALA A 184 -13.13 1.28 -3.68
CA ALA A 184 -11.74 1.43 -4.02
C ALA A 184 -10.86 1.04 -2.82
N ILE A 185 -9.81 0.28 -3.11
CA ILE A 185 -8.83 -0.19 -2.13
C ILE A 185 -7.41 0.12 -2.61
N PHE A 186 -6.51 0.39 -1.68
CA PHE A 186 -5.07 0.35 -1.92
C PHE A 186 -4.59 -1.10 -1.79
N ASN A 187 -3.90 -1.61 -2.80
CA ASN A 187 -3.40 -2.98 -2.80
C ASN A 187 -2.32 -3.15 -1.73
N ARG A 188 -1.46 -2.14 -1.56
CA ARG A 188 -0.46 -2.05 -0.49
C ARG A 188 -0.44 -0.63 0.05
N LEU A 189 -0.26 -0.52 1.35
CA LEU A 189 -0.16 0.74 2.05
C LEU A 189 0.90 0.62 3.15
N ALA A 190 1.88 1.53 3.15
CA ALA A 190 2.87 1.66 4.21
C ALA A 190 2.61 2.95 4.98
N VAL A 191 2.72 2.89 6.29
CA VAL A 191 2.55 4.03 7.20
C VAL A 191 3.80 4.14 8.06
N ILE A 192 4.43 5.30 8.01
CA ILE A 192 5.57 5.67 8.85
C ILE A 192 5.06 6.70 9.84
N THR A 193 5.29 6.49 11.12
CA THR A 193 4.86 7.44 12.17
C THR A 193 5.92 7.57 13.24
N ARG A 194 6.14 8.80 13.70
CA ARG A 194 6.92 9.13 14.88
C ARG A 194 5.99 9.84 15.87
N PRO A 195 5.67 9.23 17.04
CA PRO A 195 4.89 9.87 18.07
C PRO A 195 5.62 11.10 18.63
N ALA A 196 4.87 12.13 19.01
CA ALA A 196 5.43 13.37 19.55
C ALA A 196 6.23 13.12 20.84
N GLY A 197 7.47 13.59 20.86
CA GLY A 197 8.37 13.43 21.99
C GLY A 197 8.98 12.03 22.14
N GLU A 198 8.76 11.13 21.19
CA GLU A 198 9.40 9.82 21.17
C GLU A 198 10.50 9.75 20.09
N SER A 199 11.58 9.04 20.40
CA SER A 199 12.64 8.78 19.43
C SER A 199 12.38 7.55 18.54
N ASN A 200 11.31 6.83 18.84
CA ASN A 200 10.97 5.59 18.15
C ASN A 200 10.14 5.85 16.89
N VAL A 201 10.48 5.17 15.80
CA VAL A 201 9.75 5.22 14.54
C VAL A 201 8.99 3.92 14.34
N GLN A 202 7.69 4.03 14.07
CA GLN A 202 6.85 2.89 13.75
C GLN A 202 6.66 2.82 12.23
N LEU A 203 7.03 1.70 11.64
CA LEU A 203 6.76 1.37 10.25
C LEU A 203 5.73 0.24 10.20
N ARG A 204 4.63 0.44 9.47
CA ARG A 204 3.57 -0.58 9.32
C ARG A 204 3.23 -0.76 7.86
N LEU A 205 3.11 -2.01 7.45
CA LEU A 205 2.75 -2.38 6.08
C LEU A 205 1.42 -3.15 6.08
N PHE A 206 0.50 -2.73 5.20
CA PHE A 206 -0.83 -3.29 5.08
C PHE A 206 -1.13 -3.73 3.65
N LYS A 207 -2.16 -4.59 3.49
CA LYS A 207 -2.72 -5.00 2.20
C LYS A 207 -4.22 -4.73 2.14
N ASP A 208 -4.71 -4.49 0.92
CA ASP A 208 -6.13 -4.46 0.58
C ASP A 208 -6.94 -3.48 1.46
N ILE A 209 -6.39 -2.29 1.71
CA ILE A 209 -6.99 -1.29 2.59
C ILE A 209 -8.02 -0.45 1.81
N PRO A 210 -9.30 -0.48 2.20
CA PRO A 210 -10.28 0.45 1.66
C PRO A 210 -9.87 1.89 1.91
N ILE A 211 -9.91 2.73 0.87
CA ILE A 211 -9.49 4.15 0.97
C ILE A 211 -10.19 4.86 2.12
N ARG A 212 -11.49 4.60 2.30
CA ARG A 212 -12.28 5.17 3.40
C ARG A 212 -11.89 4.70 4.80
N ASN A 213 -11.04 3.65 4.92
CA ASN A 213 -10.64 3.08 6.21
C ASN A 213 -9.18 3.43 6.55
N VAL A 214 -8.49 4.19 5.70
CA VAL A 214 -7.11 4.66 5.95
C VAL A 214 -7.02 5.37 7.30
N GLU A 215 -8.02 6.17 7.66
CA GLU A 215 -8.13 6.83 8.95
C GLU A 215 -8.00 5.89 10.16
N ALA A 216 -8.51 4.66 10.01
CA ALA A 216 -8.48 3.68 11.10
C ALA A 216 -7.07 3.12 11.38
N LEU A 217 -6.13 3.29 10.44
CA LEU A 217 -4.75 2.83 10.57
C LEU A 217 -3.84 3.88 11.22
N LEU A 218 -4.30 5.14 11.27
CA LEU A 218 -3.51 6.23 11.81
C LEU A 218 -3.55 6.21 13.34
N PRO A 219 -2.41 6.40 14.00
CA PRO A 219 -2.38 6.55 15.44
C PRO A 219 -3.14 7.82 15.83
N ASN A 220 -3.83 7.79 16.98
CA ASN A 220 -4.53 8.95 17.56
C ASN A 220 -5.60 9.62 16.69
N ALA A 221 -6.19 8.87 15.73
CA ALA A 221 -7.39 9.34 15.03
C ALA A 221 -8.58 9.37 15.99
N ASN A 222 -8.92 10.55 16.48
CA ASN A 222 -10.02 10.77 17.41
C ASN A 222 -11.34 11.00 16.67
N VAL A 223 -12.37 10.24 17.05
CA VAL A 223 -13.72 10.45 16.53
C VAL A 223 -14.44 11.49 17.38
N ARG A 224 -14.87 12.54 16.72
CA ARG A 224 -15.80 13.51 17.34
C ARG A 224 -17.17 13.37 16.64
N MET A 225 -18.18 13.16 17.45
CA MET A 225 -19.58 13.16 16.99
C MET A 225 -20.28 14.41 17.52
N GLY A 226 -20.89 15.15 16.61
CA GLY A 226 -21.75 16.28 17.02
C GLY A 226 -23.02 15.78 17.70
N LEU A 227 -23.53 16.53 18.66
CA LEU A 227 -24.77 16.16 19.38
C LEU A 227 -25.96 16.00 18.39
N LYS A 228 -26.03 16.84 17.36
CA LYS A 228 -27.03 16.76 16.30
C LYS A 228 -26.94 15.45 15.51
N ASP A 229 -25.70 15.03 15.22
CA ASP A 229 -25.41 13.81 14.44
C ASP A 229 -25.72 12.55 15.26
N ALA A 230 -25.44 12.59 16.58
CA ALA A 230 -25.81 11.53 17.51
C ALA A 230 -27.34 11.33 17.57
N VAL A 231 -28.11 12.41 17.58
CA VAL A 231 -29.57 12.37 17.56
C VAL A 231 -30.11 11.84 16.23
N MET A 232 -29.53 12.25 15.08
CA MET A 232 -29.92 11.74 13.75
C MET A 232 -29.59 10.26 13.55
N MET A 233 -28.44 9.78 14.09
CA MET A 233 -28.01 8.39 13.96
C MET A 233 -28.99 7.41 14.64
N VAL A 234 -29.63 7.82 15.73
CA VAL A 234 -30.59 6.98 16.45
C VAL A 234 -31.92 6.79 15.69
N GLY A 235 -32.06 7.43 14.52
CA GLY A 235 -33.18 7.23 13.59
C GLY A 235 -34.57 7.40 14.25
N GLY A 236 -35.23 8.50 13.98
CA GLY A 236 -36.61 8.74 14.43
C GLY A 236 -36.77 9.41 15.80
N GLY A 237 -35.68 9.84 16.46
CA GLY A 237 -35.75 10.57 17.72
C GLY A 237 -36.45 11.93 17.61
N ALA A 238 -36.44 12.55 16.41
CA ALA A 238 -37.11 13.83 16.19
C ALA A 238 -38.64 13.75 16.40
N GLY A 239 -39.26 12.67 15.96
CA GLY A 239 -40.68 12.46 16.18
C GLY A 239 -41.06 12.16 17.64
N ALA A 240 -40.20 11.41 18.34
CA ALA A 240 -40.41 11.13 19.75
C ALA A 240 -40.16 12.37 20.65
N VAL A 241 -39.11 13.14 20.34
CA VAL A 241 -38.85 14.42 21.02
C VAL A 241 -39.96 15.42 20.77
N TRP A 242 -40.44 15.52 19.53
CA TRP A 242 -41.54 16.39 19.15
C TRP A 242 -42.86 16.01 19.85
N THR A 243 -43.18 14.72 19.93
CA THR A 243 -44.37 14.22 20.66
C THR A 243 -44.29 14.45 22.16
N VAL A 244 -43.09 14.37 22.76
CA VAL A 244 -42.91 14.70 24.20
C VAL A 244 -43.02 16.20 24.41
N VAL A 245 -42.43 17.03 23.60
CA VAL A 245 -42.49 18.50 23.69
C VAL A 245 -43.94 19.00 23.51
N THR A 246 -44.68 18.48 22.52
CA THR A 246 -46.07 18.87 22.28
C THR A 246 -47.01 18.43 23.40
N LYS A 247 -46.80 17.25 24.02
CA LYS A 247 -47.59 16.79 25.15
C LYS A 247 -47.26 17.59 26.44
N VAL A 248 -46.01 17.99 26.65
CA VAL A 248 -45.63 18.84 27.79
C VAL A 248 -46.22 20.23 27.66
N LEU A 249 -46.22 20.80 26.45
CA LEU A 249 -46.85 22.10 26.19
C LEU A 249 -48.36 22.07 26.32
N ALA A 250 -49.01 20.95 26.02
CA ALA A 250 -50.48 20.77 26.08
C ALA A 250 -51.00 20.60 27.51
N VAL A 251 -50.20 20.14 28.46
CA VAL A 251 -50.63 19.85 29.85
C VAL A 251 -50.57 21.08 30.77
N GLY A 252 -50.05 22.21 30.31
CA GLY A 252 -50.03 23.47 31.07
C GLY A 252 -49.10 23.45 32.30
N LEU A 253 -48.49 24.58 32.60
CA LEU A 253 -47.40 24.73 33.58
C LEU A 253 -47.81 24.45 35.05
N VAL A 254 -49.10 24.26 35.37
CA VAL A 254 -49.55 24.17 36.78
C VAL A 254 -49.46 22.74 37.37
N ALA A 255 -49.34 21.71 36.53
CA ALA A 255 -49.23 20.32 37.00
C ALA A 255 -47.78 19.75 37.03
N VAL A 256 -46.80 20.62 36.88
CA VAL A 256 -45.40 20.22 36.57
C VAL A 256 -44.71 19.46 37.71
N THR A 257 -45.04 19.76 38.96
CA THR A 257 -44.30 19.18 40.12
C THR A 257 -44.69 17.71 40.40
N GLN A 258 -45.93 17.31 40.11
CA GLN A 258 -46.32 15.89 40.27
C GLN A 258 -46.08 15.04 39.04
N PHE A 259 -45.89 15.64 37.85
CA PHE A 259 -45.64 14.93 36.56
C PHE A 259 -44.20 14.91 36.08
N LEU A 260 -43.24 15.40 36.88
CA LEU A 260 -41.79 15.40 36.57
C LEU A 260 -41.33 13.99 36.15
N TRP A 261 -41.81 12.94 36.79
CA TRP A 261 -41.43 11.57 36.48
C TRP A 261 -41.94 11.09 35.15
N VAL A 262 -43.12 11.55 34.68
CA VAL A 262 -43.70 11.20 33.39
C VAL A 262 -42.89 11.80 32.22
N ILE A 263 -42.20 12.89 32.45
CA ILE A 263 -41.32 13.56 31.49
C ILE A 263 -39.90 13.06 31.61
N ALA A 264 -39.41 12.86 32.82
CA ALA A 264 -38.01 12.46 33.10
C ALA A 264 -37.71 11.04 32.58
N LEU A 265 -38.62 10.11 32.76
CA LEU A 265 -38.44 8.72 32.31
C LEU A 265 -38.30 8.57 30.77
N PRO A 266 -39.17 9.17 29.93
CA PRO A 266 -38.97 9.15 28.47
C PRO A 266 -37.70 9.87 28.01
N LEU A 267 -37.33 10.99 28.64
CA LEU A 267 -36.10 11.72 28.36
C LEU A 267 -34.87 10.91 28.74
N ALA A 268 -34.88 10.26 29.89
CA ALA A 268 -33.82 9.37 30.32
C ALA A 268 -33.68 8.16 29.39
N GLY A 269 -34.82 7.58 28.94
CA GLY A 269 -34.84 6.51 27.96
C GLY A 269 -34.30 6.94 26.60
N LEU A 270 -34.63 8.14 26.14
CA LEU A 270 -34.09 8.71 24.91
C LEU A 270 -32.58 8.96 25.03
N PHE A 271 -32.16 9.57 26.14
CA PHE A 271 -30.73 9.79 26.41
C PHE A 271 -29.96 8.47 26.47
N TRP A 272 -30.50 7.45 27.14
CA TRP A 272 -29.91 6.12 27.19
C TRP A 272 -29.81 5.47 25.81
N LYS A 273 -30.83 5.63 24.97
CA LYS A 273 -30.85 5.10 23.59
C LYS A 273 -29.81 5.79 22.72
N VAL A 274 -29.68 7.14 22.80
CA VAL A 274 -28.64 7.92 22.10
C VAL A 274 -27.26 7.50 22.57
N PHE A 275 -27.06 7.45 23.89
CA PHE A 275 -25.77 7.11 24.50
C PHE A 275 -25.35 5.65 24.19
N SER A 276 -26.28 4.71 24.27
CA SER A 276 -26.01 3.32 23.94
C SER A 276 -25.73 3.11 22.43
N GLY A 277 -26.43 3.86 21.57
CA GLY A 277 -26.18 3.90 20.14
C GLY A 277 -24.80 4.43 19.80
N TYR A 278 -24.40 5.53 20.43
CA TYR A 278 -23.07 6.12 20.32
C TYR A 278 -21.97 5.12 20.76
N ARG A 279 -22.11 4.53 21.97
CA ARG A 279 -21.13 3.53 22.45
C ARG A 279 -21.05 2.29 21.55
N ARG A 280 -22.15 1.88 20.92
CA ARG A 280 -22.16 0.79 19.96
C ARG A 280 -21.41 1.17 18.69
N ALA A 281 -21.65 2.35 18.15
CA ALA A 281 -20.96 2.83 16.94
C ALA A 281 -19.44 2.94 17.14
N ILE A 282 -18.98 3.42 18.31
CA ILE A 282 -17.55 3.44 18.64
C ILE A 282 -16.99 2.03 18.72
N ARG A 283 -17.65 1.11 19.43
CA ARG A 283 -17.18 -0.29 19.55
C ARG A 283 -17.13 -1.01 18.21
N ASP A 284 -18.12 -0.81 17.35
CA ASP A 284 -18.15 -1.42 16.02
C ASP A 284 -16.98 -0.89 15.16
N ARG A 285 -16.65 0.40 15.29
CA ARG A 285 -15.49 1.00 14.64
C ARG A 285 -14.18 0.43 15.18
N ASP A 286 -14.02 0.38 16.51
CA ASP A 286 -12.80 -0.15 17.13
C ASP A 286 -12.61 -1.63 16.78
N SER A 287 -13.70 -2.39 16.72
CA SER A 287 -13.69 -3.78 16.25
C SER A 287 -13.26 -3.89 14.78
N ASN A 288 -13.74 -3.01 13.90
CA ASN A 288 -13.34 -2.99 12.50
C ASN A 288 -11.87 -2.56 12.35
N ARG A 289 -11.44 -1.55 13.12
CA ARG A 289 -10.02 -1.14 13.19
C ARG A 289 -9.13 -2.31 13.60
N ALA A 290 -9.50 -3.01 14.67
CA ALA A 290 -8.76 -4.17 15.15
C ALA A 290 -8.70 -5.29 14.08
N LYS A 291 -9.80 -5.53 13.35
CA LYS A 291 -9.82 -6.49 12.23
C LYS A 291 -8.86 -6.08 11.11
N HIS A 292 -8.89 -4.81 10.68
CA HIS A 292 -7.97 -4.32 9.64
C HIS A 292 -6.52 -4.40 10.09
N LEU A 293 -6.22 -3.99 11.33
CA LEU A 293 -4.87 -4.09 11.88
C LEU A 293 -4.38 -5.54 11.95
N TYR A 294 -5.25 -6.48 12.29
CA TYR A 294 -4.87 -7.89 12.45
C TYR A 294 -4.81 -8.64 11.12
N PHE A 295 -5.88 -8.59 10.29
CA PHE A 295 -5.98 -9.43 9.09
C PHE A 295 -5.33 -8.82 7.85
N GLN A 296 -5.15 -7.51 7.81
CA GLN A 296 -4.59 -6.80 6.67
C GLN A 296 -3.14 -6.34 6.90
N SER A 297 -2.62 -6.50 8.12
CA SER A 297 -1.21 -6.25 8.38
C SER A 297 -0.34 -7.30 7.71
N LEU A 298 0.65 -6.85 6.93
CA LEU A 298 1.69 -7.68 6.33
C LEU A 298 2.95 -7.73 7.17
N GLY A 299 3.17 -6.69 7.97
CA GLY A 299 4.31 -6.58 8.85
C GLY A 299 4.35 -5.24 9.57
N ALA A 300 5.09 -5.21 10.67
CA ALA A 300 5.39 -4.01 11.43
C ALA A 300 6.89 -3.92 11.65
N ASN A 301 7.41 -2.71 11.72
CA ASN A 301 8.79 -2.40 12.06
C ASN A 301 9.79 -3.23 11.21
N ARG A 302 10.67 -3.99 11.82
CA ARG A 302 11.65 -4.81 11.12
C ARG A 302 11.02 -5.78 10.11
N SER A 303 9.88 -6.38 10.43
CA SER A 303 9.21 -7.30 9.50
C SER A 303 8.62 -6.59 8.28
N ALA A 304 8.21 -5.33 8.41
CA ALA A 304 7.81 -4.50 7.28
C ALA A 304 9.01 -4.22 6.35
N ILE A 305 10.19 -3.90 6.90
CA ILE A 305 11.43 -3.71 6.12
C ILE A 305 11.75 -4.95 5.29
N HIS A 306 11.77 -6.13 5.91
CA HIS A 306 12.00 -7.39 5.20
C HIS A 306 11.00 -7.62 4.07
N ARG A 307 9.72 -7.30 4.31
CA ARG A 307 8.67 -7.48 3.32
C ARG A 307 8.80 -6.52 2.14
N ILE A 308 9.19 -5.27 2.40
CA ILE A 308 9.41 -4.28 1.34
C ILE A 308 10.66 -4.64 0.54
N ALA A 309 11.76 -5.03 1.17
CA ALA A 309 12.97 -5.49 0.50
C ALA A 309 12.71 -6.71 -0.41
N PHE A 310 11.84 -7.63 0.02
CA PHE A 310 11.38 -8.72 -0.84
C PHE A 310 10.60 -8.21 -2.06
N MET A 311 9.71 -7.22 -1.88
CA MET A 311 8.96 -6.63 -2.99
C MET A 311 9.85 -5.90 -3.99
N ILE A 312 10.92 -5.22 -3.54
CA ILE A 312 11.93 -4.61 -4.42
C ILE A 312 12.59 -5.68 -5.26
N CYS A 313 13.14 -6.71 -4.63
CA CYS A 313 13.82 -7.79 -5.33
C CYS A 313 12.94 -8.47 -6.40
N GLU A 314 11.67 -8.72 -6.07
CA GLU A 314 10.69 -9.26 -7.00
C GLU A 314 10.44 -8.35 -8.21
N GLU A 315 10.33 -7.02 -8.00
CA GLU A 315 10.15 -6.08 -9.10
C GLU A 315 11.41 -5.99 -9.96
N GLU A 316 12.58 -5.79 -9.37
CA GLU A 316 13.85 -5.69 -10.09
C GLU A 316 14.15 -6.94 -10.94
N ILE A 317 13.84 -8.15 -10.43
CA ILE A 317 13.97 -9.39 -11.21
C ILE A 317 13.08 -9.34 -12.45
N LYS A 318 11.81 -8.98 -12.29
CA LYS A 318 10.86 -8.93 -13.40
C LYS A 318 11.25 -7.89 -14.44
N GLU A 319 11.59 -6.70 -13.97
CA GLU A 319 11.99 -5.58 -14.82
C GLU A 319 13.28 -5.89 -15.60
N ALA A 320 14.28 -6.44 -14.92
CA ALA A 320 15.55 -6.83 -15.56
C ALA A 320 15.37 -7.93 -16.62
N VAL A 321 14.58 -8.97 -16.30
CA VAL A 321 14.32 -10.07 -17.24
C VAL A 321 13.52 -9.60 -18.44
N LEU A 322 12.47 -8.79 -18.23
CA LEU A 322 11.67 -8.21 -19.31
C LEU A 322 12.55 -7.36 -20.23
N LEU A 323 13.21 -6.35 -19.69
CA LEU A 323 14.02 -5.45 -20.50
C LEU A 323 15.13 -6.20 -21.26
N TYR A 324 15.85 -7.10 -20.55
CA TYR A 324 16.90 -7.89 -21.18
C TYR A 324 16.35 -8.72 -22.36
N THR A 325 15.23 -9.40 -22.17
CA THR A 325 14.66 -10.30 -23.19
C THR A 325 14.14 -9.51 -24.39
N PHE A 326 13.46 -8.39 -24.19
CA PHE A 326 13.01 -7.55 -25.30
C PHE A 326 14.18 -6.89 -26.04
N CYS A 327 15.22 -6.46 -25.34
CA CYS A 327 16.44 -5.96 -25.99
C CYS A 327 17.18 -7.06 -26.76
N LEU A 328 17.16 -8.29 -26.28
CA LEU A 328 17.76 -9.43 -26.97
C LEU A 328 17.00 -9.78 -28.26
N ASP A 329 15.66 -9.73 -28.23
CA ASP A 329 14.82 -9.91 -29.41
C ASP A 329 15.10 -8.86 -30.49
N VAL A 330 15.20 -7.59 -30.09
CA VAL A 330 15.59 -6.48 -30.97
C VAL A 330 16.97 -6.67 -31.57
N GLU A 331 17.95 -7.15 -30.78
CA GLU A 331 19.31 -7.44 -31.25
C GLU A 331 19.32 -8.62 -32.28
N ASN A 332 18.57 -9.68 -32.00
CA ASN A 332 18.47 -10.83 -32.88
C ASN A 332 17.81 -10.50 -34.24
N ASP A 333 16.80 -9.63 -34.21
CA ASP A 333 16.11 -9.13 -35.42
C ASP A 333 16.90 -8.06 -36.19
N GLY A 334 17.97 -7.52 -35.59
CA GLY A 334 18.74 -6.43 -36.15
C GLY A 334 17.94 -5.12 -36.28
N ARG A 335 16.87 -4.95 -35.48
CA ARG A 335 16.02 -3.74 -35.46
C ARG A 335 16.73 -2.62 -34.71
N SER A 336 16.43 -1.38 -35.07
CA SER A 336 16.76 -0.20 -34.27
C SER A 336 15.52 0.18 -33.47
N THR A 337 15.71 0.51 -32.21
CA THR A 337 14.61 0.82 -31.30
C THR A 337 14.98 1.96 -30.36
N THR A 338 13.98 2.54 -29.71
CA THR A 338 14.15 3.57 -28.65
C THR A 338 13.67 3.03 -27.30
N GLU A 339 14.07 3.69 -26.20
CA GLU A 339 13.57 3.36 -24.86
C GLU A 339 12.03 3.41 -24.78
N SER A 340 11.42 4.38 -25.45
CA SER A 340 9.96 4.54 -25.51
C SER A 340 9.28 3.39 -26.25
N ASP A 341 9.90 2.88 -27.34
CA ASP A 341 9.34 1.80 -28.13
C ASP A 341 9.39 0.50 -27.33
N ILE A 342 10.53 0.17 -26.70
CA ILE A 342 10.66 -1.02 -25.86
C ILE A 342 9.72 -0.95 -24.65
N LYS A 343 9.62 0.21 -23.98
CA LYS A 343 8.66 0.40 -22.90
C LYS A 343 7.25 0.06 -23.37
N SER A 344 6.83 0.60 -24.50
CA SER A 344 5.49 0.34 -25.04
C SER A 344 5.26 -1.11 -25.45
N GLU A 345 6.28 -1.79 -25.97
CA GLU A 345 6.21 -3.23 -26.30
C GLU A 345 6.05 -4.08 -25.02
N ILE A 346 6.82 -3.79 -23.97
CA ILE A 346 6.73 -4.46 -22.67
C ILE A 346 5.36 -4.22 -22.02
N GLU A 347 4.89 -2.97 -21.99
CA GLU A 347 3.58 -2.62 -21.42
C GLU A 347 2.44 -3.34 -22.16
N LYS A 348 2.52 -3.41 -23.47
CA LYS A 348 1.56 -4.16 -24.30
C LYS A 348 1.59 -5.65 -23.96
N TYR A 349 2.78 -6.24 -23.88
CA TYR A 349 2.95 -7.65 -23.52
C TYR A 349 2.36 -7.96 -22.12
N LEU A 350 2.66 -7.13 -21.13
CA LEU A 350 2.11 -7.26 -19.79
C LEU A 350 0.59 -7.09 -19.78
N LYS A 351 0.05 -6.16 -20.57
CA LYS A 351 -1.40 -5.96 -20.69
C LYS A 351 -2.09 -7.17 -21.33
N ASP A 352 -1.51 -7.76 -22.37
CA ASP A 352 -2.04 -8.96 -23.02
C ASP A 352 -2.01 -10.17 -22.06
N LEU A 353 -0.96 -10.26 -21.21
CA LEU A 353 -0.81 -11.31 -20.23
C LEU A 353 -1.76 -11.17 -19.03
N THR A 354 -1.89 -9.96 -18.47
CA THR A 354 -2.55 -9.73 -17.17
C THR A 354 -3.91 -9.05 -17.28
N SER A 355 -4.24 -8.47 -18.42
CA SER A 355 -5.38 -7.58 -18.65
C SER A 355 -5.37 -6.33 -17.74
N ILE A 356 -4.20 -5.93 -17.24
CA ILE A 356 -3.98 -4.77 -16.39
C ILE A 356 -3.02 -3.83 -17.09
N ASP A 357 -3.34 -2.53 -17.07
CA ASP A 357 -2.40 -1.50 -17.54
C ASP A 357 -1.32 -1.30 -16.48
N VAL A 358 -0.06 -1.58 -16.85
CA VAL A 358 1.12 -1.39 -16.01
C VAL A 358 1.95 -0.26 -16.63
N ASP A 359 2.38 0.70 -15.81
CA ASP A 359 3.37 1.72 -16.19
C ASP A 359 4.76 1.16 -15.87
N PHE A 360 5.42 0.62 -16.88
CA PHE A 360 6.72 -0.05 -16.72
C PHE A 360 7.84 0.96 -16.46
N ASP A 361 8.57 0.78 -15.36
CA ASP A 361 9.73 1.64 -15.07
C ASP A 361 10.97 1.17 -15.83
N ILE A 362 11.12 1.68 -17.05
CA ILE A 362 12.26 1.34 -17.90
C ILE A 362 13.58 1.89 -17.33
N THR A 363 13.54 2.97 -16.55
CA THR A 363 14.76 3.60 -16.02
C THR A 363 15.43 2.70 -15.00
N ASP A 364 14.69 2.15 -14.05
CA ASP A 364 15.19 1.23 -13.04
C ASP A 364 15.72 -0.07 -13.67
N ALA A 365 15.01 -0.59 -14.68
CA ALA A 365 15.47 -1.76 -15.43
C ALA A 365 16.81 -1.50 -16.17
N ILE A 366 16.94 -0.34 -16.79
CA ILE A 366 18.18 0.08 -17.46
C ILE A 366 19.33 0.22 -16.47
N GLU A 367 19.11 0.83 -15.31
CA GLU A 367 20.11 0.93 -14.25
C GLU A 367 20.61 -0.45 -13.84
N THR A 368 19.68 -1.39 -13.65
CA THR A 368 20.01 -2.78 -13.28
C THR A 368 20.86 -3.47 -14.34
N LEU A 369 20.52 -3.39 -15.62
CA LEU A 369 21.34 -3.97 -16.68
C LEU A 369 22.70 -3.27 -16.82
N THR A 370 22.75 -1.95 -16.58
CA THR A 370 24.02 -1.18 -16.60
C THR A 370 24.92 -1.63 -15.46
N ARG A 371 24.40 -1.75 -14.26
CA ARG A 371 25.08 -2.21 -13.07
C ARG A 371 25.69 -3.61 -13.26
N MET A 372 24.97 -4.46 -13.97
CA MET A 372 25.39 -5.83 -14.31
C MET A 372 26.26 -5.92 -15.58
N ASN A 373 26.58 -4.79 -16.21
CA ASN A 373 27.42 -4.68 -17.40
C ASN A 373 26.96 -5.57 -18.57
N LEU A 374 25.66 -5.54 -18.85
CA LEU A 374 25.02 -6.38 -19.88
C LEU A 374 24.86 -5.69 -21.23
N TRP A 375 25.18 -4.41 -21.35
CA TRP A 375 25.10 -3.67 -22.60
C TRP A 375 26.31 -3.94 -23.51
N LYS A 376 26.05 -4.23 -24.80
CA LYS A 376 27.03 -4.09 -25.89
C LYS A 376 27.12 -2.65 -26.32
N ASP A 377 25.93 -2.04 -26.53
CA ASP A 377 25.76 -0.62 -26.82
C ASP A 377 24.52 -0.12 -26.09
N ARG A 378 24.72 0.78 -25.13
CA ARG A 378 23.65 1.33 -24.30
C ARG A 378 22.75 2.30 -25.08
N LEU A 379 23.34 3.06 -26.02
CA LEU A 379 22.59 4.05 -26.80
C LEU A 379 21.66 3.41 -27.83
N GLU A 380 22.08 2.26 -28.37
CA GLU A 380 21.28 1.47 -29.31
C GLU A 380 20.47 0.37 -28.62
N LEU A 381 20.46 0.31 -27.27
CA LEU A 381 19.81 -0.71 -26.44
C LEU A 381 20.18 -2.15 -26.82
N ARG A 382 21.44 -2.37 -27.25
CA ARG A 382 21.95 -3.69 -27.59
C ARG A 382 22.56 -4.38 -26.40
N VAL A 383 22.10 -5.59 -26.13
CA VAL A 383 22.57 -6.44 -25.02
C VAL A 383 23.45 -7.59 -25.52
N PHE A 384 24.25 -8.13 -24.59
CA PHE A 384 24.95 -9.39 -24.90
C PHE A 384 23.97 -10.56 -25.05
N GLY A 385 24.24 -11.46 -25.99
CA GLY A 385 23.48 -12.71 -26.10
C GLY A 385 23.59 -13.58 -24.85
N ILE A 386 22.76 -14.60 -24.76
CA ILE A 386 22.55 -15.42 -23.55
C ILE A 386 23.85 -15.98 -22.96
N THR A 387 24.68 -16.65 -23.74
CA THR A 387 25.92 -17.25 -23.24
C THR A 387 26.92 -16.24 -22.70
N PRO A 388 27.29 -15.15 -23.40
CA PRO A 388 28.17 -14.14 -22.85
C PRO A 388 27.52 -13.36 -21.69
N ALA A 389 26.19 -13.15 -21.68
CA ALA A 389 25.49 -12.53 -20.57
C ALA A 389 25.58 -13.40 -19.30
N SER A 390 25.28 -14.69 -19.39
CA SER A 390 25.39 -15.65 -18.28
C SER A 390 26.82 -15.68 -17.69
N SER A 391 27.84 -15.70 -18.55
CA SER A 391 29.25 -15.65 -18.07
C SER A 391 29.60 -14.35 -17.34
N LYS A 392 29.07 -13.18 -17.81
CA LYS A 392 29.28 -11.90 -17.13
C LYS A 392 28.57 -11.84 -15.78
N LEU A 393 27.33 -12.32 -15.72
CA LEU A 393 26.55 -12.39 -14.48
C LEU A 393 27.19 -13.36 -13.47
N GLU A 394 27.71 -14.49 -13.93
CA GLU A 394 28.45 -15.42 -13.07
C GLU A 394 29.68 -14.76 -12.47
N ALA A 395 30.48 -14.07 -13.28
CA ALA A 395 31.65 -13.34 -12.82
C ALA A 395 31.27 -12.21 -11.83
N HIS A 396 30.19 -11.50 -12.08
CA HIS A 396 29.63 -10.48 -11.20
C HIS A 396 29.22 -11.07 -9.84
N CYS A 397 28.53 -12.20 -9.85
CA CYS A 397 28.12 -12.92 -8.65
C CYS A 397 29.32 -13.40 -7.81
N GLN A 398 30.40 -13.87 -8.48
CA GLN A 398 31.62 -14.35 -7.82
C GLN A 398 32.49 -13.22 -7.27
N ALA A 399 32.52 -12.05 -7.92
CA ALA A 399 33.28 -10.89 -7.46
C ALA A 399 32.80 -10.38 -6.09
N GLY A 400 31.59 -10.76 -5.71
CA GLY A 400 30.95 -10.29 -4.49
C GLY A 400 30.53 -8.83 -4.59
N LEU A 401 29.70 -8.43 -3.66
CA LEU A 401 29.25 -7.03 -3.61
C LEU A 401 30.35 -6.18 -2.99
N SER A 402 30.97 -5.31 -3.77
CA SER A 402 31.93 -4.33 -3.26
C SER A 402 31.22 -3.31 -2.32
N ARG A 403 32.01 -2.64 -1.45
CA ARG A 403 31.45 -1.60 -0.56
C ARG A 403 30.77 -0.47 -1.32
N ASP A 404 31.34 -0.10 -2.46
CA ASP A 404 30.84 0.98 -3.33
C ASP A 404 29.48 0.64 -3.97
N TYR A 405 29.25 -0.63 -4.23
CA TYR A 405 27.99 -1.12 -4.73
C TYR A 405 26.82 -0.94 -3.72
N HIS A 406 27.12 -1.19 -2.44
CA HIS A 406 26.13 -0.97 -1.37
C HIS A 406 25.79 0.51 -1.16
N ALA A 407 26.76 1.41 -1.37
CA ALA A 407 26.51 2.85 -1.28
C ALA A 407 25.56 3.34 -2.38
N GLY A 408 25.73 2.86 -3.61
CA GLY A 408 24.86 3.17 -4.74
C GLY A 408 23.41 2.70 -4.53
N LEU A 409 23.22 1.48 -3.98
CA LEU A 409 21.90 0.92 -3.65
C LEU A 409 21.13 1.75 -2.60
N LEU A 410 21.85 2.47 -1.75
CA LEU A 410 21.27 3.23 -0.65
C LEU A 410 21.09 4.72 -0.97
N GLY A 411 21.45 5.16 -2.19
CA GLY A 411 21.43 6.58 -2.54
C GLY A 411 22.41 7.41 -1.71
N ILE A 412 23.39 6.76 -1.07
CA ILE A 412 24.47 7.43 -0.32
C ILE A 412 25.58 7.68 -1.33
N ALA A 413 25.50 8.79 -2.05
CA ALA A 413 26.67 9.34 -2.72
C ALA A 413 27.59 9.89 -1.64
N ASP A 414 28.88 9.51 -1.68
CA ASP A 414 29.95 10.10 -0.85
C ASP A 414 30.02 11.62 -1.03
#